data_c038c7aaf18f8e00030f71dc27d4ab3c
#
_entry.id   c038c7aaf18f8e00030f71dc27d4ab3c
#
_cell.length_a   1.000
_cell.length_b   1.000
_cell.length_c   1.000
_cell.angle_alpha   90.00
_cell.angle_beta   90.00
_cell.angle_gamma   90.00
#
_symmetry.space_group_name_H-M   'P 1'
#
loop_
_entity.id
_entity.type
_entity.pdbx_description
1 polymer ?
#
loop_
_entity_poly.entity_id
_entity_poly.type
_entity_poly.pdbx_seq_one_letter_code
_entity_poly.pdbx_strand_id
1 'polypeptide(L)'
;MSSAASDVYKRQVIFLPDDFLAKYVASQTDIEIISWKGTCEVHEQFNDQEINDIRKANPGIKIIAHPECPPDVIQASDFAGSTSGMIKYVRDNQPEKVMMVTECSMSDNVQIDNPNVEFIRPCNLCPHMKRITLPKILDCLENETNELIMDNETIQKARKSVERMAEIGLSLIHISEPTRP
;
A
#
# COMPACT_ATOMS: atom_id res chain seq x y z
N MET A 1 -2.14 -39.43 6.66
CA MET A 1 -1.61 -38.09 6.43
C MET A 1 -2.61 -37.34 5.58
N SER A 2 -3.12 -36.25 6.06
CA SER A 2 -4.31 -35.57 5.54
C SER A 2 -4.04 -34.93 4.17
N SER A 3 -4.89 -35.23 3.17
CA SER A 3 -4.85 -34.65 1.83
C SER A 3 -4.97 -33.13 1.78
N ALA A 4 -5.39 -32.51 2.88
CA ALA A 4 -5.52 -31.06 3.02
C ALA A 4 -4.19 -30.30 2.95
N ALA A 5 -3.07 -30.92 3.35
CA ALA A 5 -1.76 -30.29 3.27
C ALA A 5 -1.19 -30.25 1.84
N SER A 6 -1.59 -31.23 0.98
CA SER A 6 -1.15 -31.23 -0.42
C SER A 6 -1.94 -30.27 -1.30
N ASP A 7 -3.17 -29.90 -0.92
CA ASP A 7 -3.99 -28.96 -1.66
C ASP A 7 -3.58 -27.48 -1.45
N VAL A 8 -2.92 -27.18 -0.33
CA VAL A 8 -2.38 -25.83 -0.07
C VAL A 8 -1.21 -25.51 -1.02
N TYR A 9 -0.42 -26.51 -1.39
CA TYR A 9 0.76 -26.33 -2.26
C TYR A 9 0.45 -26.18 -3.77
N LYS A 10 -0.79 -26.34 -4.20
CA LYS A 10 -1.19 -26.25 -5.61
C LYS A 10 -2.17 -25.13 -5.91
N ARG A 11 -2.42 -24.23 -4.97
CA ARG A 11 -3.38 -23.14 -5.18
C ARG A 11 -2.71 -21.95 -5.84
N GLN A 12 -3.20 -21.62 -7.01
CA GLN A 12 -2.96 -20.34 -7.66
C GLN A 12 -3.75 -19.25 -6.94
N VAL A 13 -3.20 -18.05 -6.86
CA VAL A 13 -3.89 -16.87 -6.33
C VAL A 13 -4.23 -15.94 -7.47
N ILE A 14 -5.51 -15.65 -7.66
CA ILE A 14 -5.97 -14.59 -8.56
C ILE A 14 -5.85 -13.27 -7.80
N PHE A 15 -4.99 -12.38 -8.28
CA PHE A 15 -4.66 -11.11 -7.66
C PHE A 15 -5.26 -9.97 -8.48
N LEU A 16 -6.25 -9.28 -7.95
CA LEU A 16 -7.05 -8.29 -8.68
C LEU A 16 -6.61 -6.83 -8.51
N PRO A 17 -6.03 -6.39 -7.38
CA PRO A 17 -5.85 -4.96 -7.11
C PRO A 17 -4.91 -4.26 -8.08
N ASP A 18 -3.71 -4.79 -8.28
CA ASP A 18 -2.65 -4.11 -9.03
C ASP A 18 -1.60 -5.11 -9.55
N ASP A 19 -1.13 -4.92 -10.78
CA ASP A 19 -0.18 -5.82 -11.44
C ASP A 19 1.24 -5.72 -10.84
N PHE A 20 1.69 -4.52 -10.46
CA PHE A 20 3.00 -4.34 -9.85
C PHE A 20 3.04 -4.91 -8.44
N LEU A 21 1.97 -4.66 -7.66
CA LEU A 21 1.81 -5.30 -6.35
C LEU A 21 1.78 -6.83 -6.48
N ALA A 22 1.10 -7.37 -7.50
CA ALA A 22 1.09 -8.80 -7.77
C ALA A 22 2.50 -9.34 -8.06
N LYS A 23 3.30 -8.64 -8.86
CA LYS A 23 4.70 -8.98 -9.15
C LYS A 23 5.56 -8.91 -7.89
N TYR A 24 5.35 -7.90 -7.05
CA TYR A 24 6.02 -7.79 -5.77
C TYR A 24 5.68 -8.97 -4.85
N VAL A 25 4.40 -9.32 -4.71
CA VAL A 25 3.97 -10.49 -3.92
C VAL A 25 4.55 -11.78 -4.50
N ALA A 26 4.51 -11.96 -5.84
CA ALA A 26 5.08 -13.13 -6.50
C ALA A 26 6.58 -13.28 -6.23
N SER A 27 7.33 -12.19 -6.07
CA SER A 27 8.75 -12.24 -5.70
C SER A 27 9.02 -12.70 -4.27
N GLN A 28 7.98 -12.72 -3.40
CA GLN A 28 8.07 -13.10 -1.99
C GLN A 28 7.54 -14.50 -1.70
N THR A 29 7.04 -15.24 -2.70
CA THR A 29 6.41 -16.55 -2.53
C THR A 29 6.63 -17.44 -3.75
N ASP A 30 6.59 -18.75 -3.54
CA ASP A 30 6.59 -19.76 -4.62
C ASP A 30 5.17 -20.05 -5.15
N ILE A 31 4.15 -19.37 -4.66
CA ILE A 31 2.77 -19.54 -5.11
C ILE A 31 2.58 -18.82 -6.44
N GLU A 32 1.96 -19.48 -7.41
CA GLU A 32 1.62 -18.87 -8.69
C GLU A 32 0.59 -17.76 -8.52
N ILE A 33 0.95 -16.53 -8.88
CA ILE A 33 0.08 -15.36 -8.84
C ILE A 33 -0.40 -15.05 -10.26
N ILE A 34 -1.72 -15.08 -10.45
CA ILE A 34 -2.38 -14.67 -11.69
C ILE A 34 -2.88 -13.25 -11.50
N SER A 35 -2.21 -12.27 -12.11
CA SER A 35 -2.54 -10.86 -11.91
C SER A 35 -3.59 -10.34 -12.89
N TRP A 36 -4.33 -9.36 -12.43
CA TRP A 36 -5.11 -8.44 -13.25
C TRP A 36 -4.20 -7.34 -13.80
N LYS A 37 -4.40 -6.95 -15.07
CA LYS A 37 -3.58 -5.92 -15.74
C LYS A 37 -4.05 -4.49 -15.41
N GLY A 38 -4.24 -4.19 -14.16
CA GLY A 38 -4.54 -2.85 -13.67
C GLY A 38 -3.36 -2.32 -12.88
N THR A 39 -3.07 -1.02 -12.98
CA THR A 39 -1.99 -0.34 -12.26
C THR A 39 -2.51 0.92 -11.57
N CYS A 40 -1.85 1.32 -10.50
CA CYS A 40 -2.11 2.60 -9.86
C CYS A 40 -1.48 3.73 -10.70
N GLU A 41 -2.30 4.65 -11.22
CA GLU A 41 -1.85 5.77 -12.06
C GLU A 41 -0.84 6.70 -11.37
N VAL A 42 -0.76 6.70 -10.05
CA VAL A 42 0.23 7.47 -9.28
C VAL A 42 1.57 6.73 -9.24
N HIS A 43 1.53 5.44 -8.90
CA HIS A 43 2.75 4.66 -8.70
C HIS A 43 3.44 4.29 -10.01
N GLU A 44 2.69 4.08 -11.10
CA GLU A 44 3.27 3.77 -12.41
C GLU A 44 4.06 4.92 -13.06
N GLN A 45 3.90 6.15 -12.55
CA GLN A 45 4.64 7.32 -13.04
C GLN A 45 6.09 7.39 -12.55
N PHE A 46 6.44 6.66 -11.49
CA PHE A 46 7.81 6.61 -11.00
C PHE A 46 8.68 5.71 -11.87
N ASN A 47 9.96 6.07 -11.99
CA ASN A 47 10.97 5.27 -12.69
C ASN A 47 12.30 5.26 -11.93
N ASP A 48 13.12 4.26 -12.20
CA ASP A 48 14.41 4.06 -11.53
C ASP A 48 15.42 5.17 -11.83
N GLN A 49 15.35 5.78 -12.99
CA GLN A 49 16.23 6.89 -13.39
C GLN A 49 16.05 8.09 -12.45
N GLU A 50 14.81 8.50 -12.20
CA GLU A 50 14.48 9.60 -11.28
C GLU A 50 14.93 9.27 -9.85
N ILE A 51 14.70 8.02 -9.39
CA ILE A 51 15.14 7.55 -8.09
C ILE A 51 16.67 7.69 -7.96
N ASN A 52 17.41 7.23 -8.96
CA ASN A 52 18.86 7.29 -8.97
C ASN A 52 19.40 8.73 -9.03
N ASP A 53 18.76 9.61 -9.77
CA ASP A 53 19.16 11.02 -9.88
C ASP A 53 18.89 11.77 -8.56
N ILE A 54 17.77 11.50 -7.88
CA ILE A 54 17.50 12.04 -6.55
C ILE A 54 18.53 11.52 -5.54
N ARG A 55 18.88 10.24 -5.61
CA ARG A 55 19.91 9.64 -4.73
C ARG A 55 21.28 10.29 -4.91
N LYS A 56 21.66 10.59 -6.16
CA LYS A 56 22.92 11.32 -6.46
C LYS A 56 22.90 12.75 -5.93
N ALA A 57 21.77 13.44 -6.07
CA ALA A 57 21.61 14.81 -5.60
C ALA A 57 21.55 14.92 -4.07
N ASN A 58 21.14 13.86 -3.38
CA ASN A 58 20.95 13.82 -1.92
C ASN A 58 21.71 12.65 -1.30
N PRO A 59 23.03 12.74 -1.10
CA PRO A 59 23.81 11.69 -0.48
C PRO A 59 23.27 11.29 0.90
N GLY A 60 23.14 9.98 1.15
CA GLY A 60 22.61 9.44 2.41
C GLY A 60 21.09 9.33 2.50
N ILE A 61 20.34 9.80 1.48
CA ILE A 61 18.89 9.68 1.44
C ILE A 61 18.43 8.21 1.50
N LYS A 62 17.38 7.95 2.28
CA LYS A 62 16.67 6.69 2.26
C LYS A 62 15.45 6.78 1.34
N ILE A 63 15.35 5.85 0.42
CA ILE A 63 14.24 5.76 -0.54
C ILE A 63 13.37 4.59 -0.17
N ILE A 64 12.12 4.87 0.15
CA ILE A 64 11.13 3.86 0.57
C ILE A 64 9.94 3.91 -0.37
N ALA A 65 9.57 2.76 -0.94
CA ALA A 65 8.58 2.68 -2.00
C ALA A 65 7.33 1.88 -1.60
N HIS A 66 6.20 2.29 -2.16
CA HIS A 66 4.99 1.48 -2.12
C HIS A 66 5.11 0.31 -3.11
N PRO A 67 4.68 -0.92 -2.75
CA PRO A 67 4.86 -2.10 -3.61
C PRO A 67 4.01 -2.11 -4.89
N GLU A 68 3.15 -1.11 -5.09
CA GLU A 68 2.48 -0.83 -6.37
C GLU A 68 3.37 -0.03 -7.36
N CYS A 69 4.59 0.33 -6.96
CA CYS A 69 5.55 0.92 -7.88
C CYS A 69 6.11 -0.13 -8.87
N PRO A 70 6.59 0.31 -10.04
CA PRO A 70 7.27 -0.56 -10.99
C PRO A 70 8.41 -1.37 -10.35
N PRO A 71 8.68 -2.59 -10.81
CA PRO A 71 9.71 -3.46 -10.22
C PRO A 71 11.12 -2.87 -10.18
N ASP A 72 11.49 -2.06 -11.16
CA ASP A 72 12.76 -1.33 -11.24
C ASP A 72 12.87 -0.25 -10.14
N VAL A 73 11.78 0.45 -9.85
CA VAL A 73 11.68 1.41 -8.73
C VAL A 73 11.83 0.69 -7.39
N ILE A 74 11.17 -0.46 -7.22
CA ILE A 74 11.30 -1.28 -6.01
C ILE A 74 12.75 -1.73 -5.82
N GLN A 75 13.42 -2.16 -6.89
CA GLN A 75 14.82 -2.58 -6.88
C GLN A 75 15.78 -1.45 -6.51
N ALA A 76 15.48 -0.22 -6.96
CA ALA A 76 16.28 0.98 -6.66
C ALA A 76 16.03 1.53 -5.26
N SER A 77 15.01 1.04 -4.53
CA SER A 77 14.62 1.52 -3.21
C SER A 77 15.35 0.80 -2.07
N ASP A 78 15.51 1.47 -0.92
CA ASP A 78 16.10 0.87 0.29
C ASP A 78 15.09 -0.01 1.06
N PHE A 79 13.81 0.26 0.87
CA PHE A 79 12.71 -0.49 1.51
C PHE A 79 11.47 -0.44 0.62
N ALA A 80 10.72 -1.53 0.59
CA ALA A 80 9.39 -1.58 -0.02
C ALA A 80 8.38 -2.16 0.98
N GLY A 81 7.23 -1.51 1.10
CA GLY A 81 6.21 -1.95 2.04
C GLY A 81 4.92 -1.15 1.97
N SER A 82 3.89 -1.65 2.65
CA SER A 82 2.60 -0.98 2.77
C SER A 82 2.74 0.43 3.38
N THR A 83 1.70 1.25 3.27
CA THR A 83 1.66 2.57 3.91
C THR A 83 2.03 2.52 5.38
N SER A 84 1.48 1.58 6.15
CA SER A 84 1.83 1.37 7.56
C SER A 84 3.28 0.93 7.74
N GLY A 85 3.79 0.09 6.83
CA GLY A 85 5.20 -0.34 6.83
C GLY A 85 6.15 0.82 6.58
N MET A 86 5.82 1.71 5.66
CA MET A 86 6.59 2.92 5.35
C MET A 86 6.60 3.89 6.55
N ILE A 87 5.44 4.14 7.18
CA ILE A 87 5.32 4.95 8.41
C ILE A 87 6.21 4.36 9.51
N LYS A 88 6.09 3.04 9.73
CA LYS A 88 6.90 2.32 10.72
C LYS A 88 8.40 2.44 10.43
N TYR A 89 8.81 2.32 9.16
CA TYR A 89 10.20 2.45 8.75
C TYR A 89 10.77 3.82 9.14
N VAL A 90 10.09 4.91 8.81
CA VAL A 90 10.53 6.27 9.15
C VAL A 90 10.62 6.46 10.65
N ARG A 91 9.59 6.05 11.40
CA ARG A 91 9.55 6.17 12.86
C ARG A 91 10.68 5.41 13.55
N ASP A 92 10.95 4.18 13.11
CA ASP A 92 11.89 3.30 13.81
C ASP A 92 13.35 3.57 13.42
N ASN A 93 13.59 4.06 12.18
CA ASN A 93 14.95 4.31 11.68
C ASN A 93 15.40 5.77 11.77
N GLN A 94 14.46 6.73 11.87
CA GLN A 94 14.72 8.17 11.93
C GLN A 94 15.84 8.61 10.95
N PRO A 95 15.73 8.35 9.65
CA PRO A 95 16.74 8.72 8.68
C PRO A 95 16.89 10.24 8.61
N GLU A 96 18.11 10.74 8.36
CA GLU A 96 18.33 12.17 8.17
C GLU A 96 17.48 12.72 7.03
N LYS A 97 17.45 11.98 5.90
CA LYS A 97 16.66 12.31 4.71
C LYS A 97 15.90 11.09 4.22
N VAL A 98 14.65 11.29 3.82
CA VAL A 98 13.82 10.24 3.24
C VAL A 98 13.04 10.73 2.03
N MET A 99 12.91 9.88 1.03
CA MET A 99 11.96 10.03 -0.06
C MET A 99 10.93 8.89 0.05
N MET A 100 9.67 9.25 0.10
CA MET A 100 8.56 8.29 0.04
C MET A 100 8.02 8.24 -1.39
N VAL A 101 8.23 7.10 -2.06
CA VAL A 101 7.79 6.86 -3.44
C VAL A 101 6.36 6.35 -3.42
N THR A 102 5.44 7.27 -3.26
CA THR A 102 3.99 7.08 -3.17
C THR A 102 3.25 8.41 -3.40
N GLU A 103 1.95 8.45 -3.16
CA GLU A 103 1.15 9.67 -3.25
C GLU A 103 1.68 10.74 -2.27
N CYS A 104 1.82 11.95 -2.80
CA CYS A 104 2.55 13.06 -2.17
C CYS A 104 2.04 13.42 -0.77
N SER A 105 0.73 13.39 -0.54
CA SER A 105 0.13 13.78 0.74
C SER A 105 0.49 12.84 1.90
N MET A 106 0.97 11.63 1.60
CA MET A 106 1.42 10.71 2.64
C MET A 106 2.66 11.25 3.36
N SER A 107 3.60 11.86 2.62
CA SER A 107 4.78 12.48 3.22
C SER A 107 4.43 13.60 4.20
N ASP A 108 3.37 14.38 3.89
CA ASP A 108 2.91 15.46 4.79
C ASP A 108 2.44 14.90 6.14
N ASN A 109 1.65 13.81 6.09
CA ASN A 109 1.15 13.17 7.30
C ASN A 109 2.27 12.56 8.15
N VAL A 110 3.23 11.89 7.51
CA VAL A 110 4.33 11.23 8.23
C VAL A 110 5.31 12.24 8.83
N GLN A 111 5.50 13.39 8.18
CA GLN A 111 6.39 14.45 8.65
C GLN A 111 5.91 15.07 9.97
N ILE A 112 4.60 15.15 10.20
CA ILE A 112 4.04 15.71 11.45
C ILE A 112 4.59 14.98 12.67
N ASP A 113 4.67 13.65 12.60
CA ASP A 113 5.15 12.80 13.68
C ASP A 113 6.69 12.62 13.67
N ASN A 114 7.38 13.09 12.61
CA ASN A 114 8.82 12.94 12.42
C ASN A 114 9.46 14.29 12.03
N PRO A 115 9.41 15.33 12.89
CA PRO A 115 9.83 16.70 12.55
C PRO A 115 11.33 16.85 12.30
N ASN A 116 12.16 15.89 12.75
CA ASN A 116 13.61 15.90 12.57
C ASN A 116 14.08 15.24 11.27
N VAL A 117 13.16 14.61 10.52
CA VAL A 117 13.44 13.94 9.25
C VAL A 117 13.19 14.89 8.09
N GLU A 118 14.15 15.05 7.21
CA GLU A 118 13.97 15.82 5.97
C GLU A 118 13.28 14.96 4.91
N PHE A 119 12.10 15.41 4.44
CA PHE A 119 11.34 14.71 3.38
C PHE A 119 11.64 15.33 2.02
N ILE A 120 12.30 14.59 1.15
CA ILE A 120 12.44 14.93 -0.26
C ILE A 120 11.21 14.36 -0.98
N ARG A 121 10.47 15.22 -1.68
CA ARG A 121 9.14 14.89 -2.20
C ARG A 121 9.10 14.87 -3.72
N PRO A 122 9.00 13.69 -4.35
CA PRO A 122 8.43 13.61 -5.69
C PRO A 122 6.92 13.85 -5.55
N CYS A 123 6.36 14.79 -6.28
CA CYS A 123 4.97 15.18 -6.03
C CYS A 123 4.02 14.60 -7.09
N ASN A 124 3.68 13.33 -6.97
CA ASN A 124 2.61 12.69 -7.73
C ASN A 124 1.33 12.68 -6.88
N LEU A 125 0.33 13.43 -7.31
CA LEU A 125 -0.96 13.55 -6.63
C LEU A 125 -2.00 12.64 -7.30
N CYS A 126 -2.79 11.94 -6.49
CA CYS A 126 -3.90 11.15 -7.01
C CYS A 126 -5.10 12.05 -7.34
N PRO A 127 -5.50 12.18 -8.62
CA PRO A 127 -6.62 13.03 -9.01
C PRO A 127 -7.96 12.51 -8.47
N HIS A 128 -8.08 11.21 -8.23
CA HIS A 128 -9.29 10.60 -7.65
C HIS A 128 -9.43 10.96 -6.17
N MET A 129 -8.36 10.84 -5.37
CA MET A 129 -8.36 11.24 -3.96
C MET A 129 -8.65 12.73 -3.79
N LYS A 130 -8.13 13.58 -4.69
CA LYS A 130 -8.33 15.04 -4.65
C LYS A 130 -9.76 15.49 -4.98
N ARG A 131 -10.63 14.59 -5.47
CA ARG A 131 -12.08 14.88 -5.61
C ARG A 131 -12.80 14.89 -4.27
N ILE A 132 -12.26 14.24 -3.25
CA ILE A 132 -12.81 14.20 -1.90
C ILE A 132 -12.27 15.41 -1.14
N THR A 133 -13.16 16.31 -0.73
CA THR A 133 -12.81 17.54 -0.01
C THR A 133 -13.58 17.63 1.31
N LEU A 134 -13.04 18.36 2.28
CA LEU A 134 -13.74 18.56 3.57
C LEU A 134 -15.16 19.08 3.42
N PRO A 135 -15.45 20.09 2.54
CA PRO A 135 -16.84 20.51 2.33
C PRO A 135 -17.75 19.40 1.81
N LYS A 136 -17.26 18.53 0.91
CA LYS A 136 -18.06 17.41 0.40
C LYS A 136 -18.29 16.33 1.46
N ILE A 137 -17.33 16.12 2.35
CA ILE A 137 -17.50 15.20 3.47
C ILE A 137 -18.56 15.77 4.43
N LEU A 138 -18.49 17.06 4.76
CA LEU A 138 -19.48 17.72 5.60
C LEU A 138 -20.88 17.65 5.00
N ASP A 139 -21.02 18.00 3.70
CA ASP A 139 -22.30 17.91 2.99
C ASP A 139 -22.86 16.47 3.00
N CYS A 140 -22.00 15.48 2.82
CA CYS A 140 -22.42 14.07 2.86
C CYS A 140 -22.93 13.67 4.25
N LEU A 141 -22.30 14.16 5.33
CA LEU A 141 -22.69 13.84 6.70
C LEU A 141 -23.96 14.60 7.14
N GLU A 142 -24.12 15.85 6.72
CA GLU A 142 -25.27 16.69 7.10
C GLU A 142 -26.54 16.34 6.31
N ASN A 143 -26.39 15.99 5.04
CA ASN A 143 -27.49 15.80 4.11
C ASN A 143 -27.70 14.35 3.68
N GLU A 144 -26.91 13.39 4.21
CA GLU A 144 -26.95 11.96 3.86
C GLU A 144 -26.88 11.72 2.33
N THR A 145 -26.06 12.55 1.63
CA THR A 145 -25.88 12.49 0.19
C THR A 145 -24.90 11.39 -0.21
N ASN A 146 -24.91 11.00 -1.49
CA ASN A 146 -24.02 9.99 -2.07
C ASN A 146 -24.18 8.58 -1.46
N GLU A 147 -25.39 8.21 -1.06
CA GLU A 147 -25.69 6.85 -0.61
C GLU A 147 -25.29 5.82 -1.67
N LEU A 148 -24.55 4.81 -1.26
CA LEU A 148 -24.18 3.68 -2.10
C LEU A 148 -25.24 2.58 -1.99
N ILE A 149 -26.08 2.45 -3.01
CA ILE A 149 -27.13 1.44 -3.06
C ILE A 149 -26.64 0.24 -3.87
N MET A 150 -26.71 -0.95 -3.28
CA MET A 150 -26.41 -2.21 -3.95
C MET A 150 -27.54 -3.22 -3.69
N ASP A 151 -27.72 -4.15 -4.62
CA ASP A 151 -28.68 -5.24 -4.43
C ASP A 151 -28.22 -6.22 -3.34
N ASN A 152 -29.20 -6.81 -2.63
CA ASN A 152 -28.93 -7.69 -1.50
C ASN A 152 -28.12 -8.94 -1.87
N GLU A 153 -28.26 -9.46 -3.08
CA GLU A 153 -27.53 -10.66 -3.52
C GLU A 153 -26.04 -10.35 -3.64
N THR A 154 -25.68 -9.21 -4.25
CA THR A 154 -24.30 -8.72 -4.35
C THR A 154 -23.72 -8.46 -2.96
N ILE A 155 -24.49 -7.80 -2.07
CA ILE A 155 -24.07 -7.56 -0.69
C ILE A 155 -23.73 -8.88 0.03
N GLN A 156 -24.61 -9.89 -0.05
CA GLN A 156 -24.39 -11.17 0.62
C GLN A 156 -23.20 -11.95 0.05
N LYS A 157 -22.99 -11.89 -1.27
CA LYS A 157 -21.81 -12.51 -1.91
C LYS A 157 -20.51 -11.82 -1.49
N ALA A 158 -20.47 -10.49 -1.53
CA ALA A 158 -19.29 -9.70 -1.15
C ALA A 158 -18.97 -9.85 0.34
N ARG A 159 -19.98 -9.89 1.22
CA ARG A 159 -19.82 -10.05 2.66
C ARG A 159 -18.96 -11.27 3.02
N LYS A 160 -19.19 -12.42 2.38
CA LYS A 160 -18.42 -13.65 2.62
C LYS A 160 -16.92 -13.45 2.39
N SER A 161 -16.54 -12.71 1.34
CA SER A 161 -15.13 -12.42 1.04
C SER A 161 -14.52 -11.49 2.09
N VAL A 162 -15.25 -10.47 2.51
CA VAL A 162 -14.81 -9.50 3.53
C VAL A 162 -14.69 -10.17 4.90
N GLU A 163 -15.67 -10.97 5.30
CA GLU A 163 -15.63 -11.73 6.56
C GLU A 163 -14.45 -12.69 6.58
N ARG A 164 -14.21 -13.41 5.48
CA ARG A 164 -13.06 -14.31 5.38
C ARG A 164 -11.71 -13.58 5.45
N MET A 165 -11.60 -12.42 4.82
CA MET A 165 -10.42 -11.57 4.92
C MET A 165 -10.18 -11.11 6.37
N ALA A 166 -11.24 -10.69 7.06
CA ALA A 166 -11.16 -10.27 8.47
C ALA A 166 -10.74 -11.44 9.39
N GLU A 167 -11.28 -12.65 9.20
CA GLU A 167 -10.88 -13.84 9.96
C GLU A 167 -9.39 -14.15 9.80
N ILE A 168 -8.86 -14.10 8.57
CA ILE A 168 -7.44 -14.33 8.27
C ILE A 168 -6.59 -13.22 8.89
N GLY A 169 -7.00 -11.97 8.72
CA GLY A 169 -6.29 -10.80 9.26
C GLY A 169 -6.25 -10.80 10.79
N LEU A 170 -7.36 -11.12 11.45
CA LEU A 170 -7.43 -11.21 12.91
C LEU A 170 -6.56 -12.34 13.47
N SER A 171 -6.45 -13.46 12.76
CA SER A 171 -5.58 -14.55 13.20
C SER A 171 -4.08 -14.16 13.16
N LEU A 172 -3.70 -13.22 12.28
CA LEU A 172 -2.34 -12.68 12.21
C LEU A 172 -2.09 -11.56 13.23
N ILE A 173 -3.11 -10.78 13.58
CA ILE A 173 -3.03 -9.70 14.59
C ILE A 173 -2.85 -10.29 16.00
N HIS A 174 -3.50 -11.40 16.33
CA HIS A 174 -3.32 -12.08 17.62
C HIS A 174 -1.91 -12.63 17.87
N ILE A 175 -1.07 -12.72 16.83
CA ILE A 175 0.34 -13.14 16.96
C ILE A 175 1.25 -11.93 17.24
N SER A 176 0.81 -10.71 17.01
CA SER A 176 1.65 -9.50 17.04
C SER A 176 1.19 -8.37 17.96
N GLU A 177 0.10 -8.52 18.71
CA GLU A 177 -0.30 -7.48 19.67
C GLU A 177 0.57 -7.53 20.93
N PRO A 178 1.41 -6.50 21.18
CA PRO A 178 1.94 -6.33 22.52
C PRO A 178 0.77 -5.97 23.44
N THR A 179 0.58 -6.75 24.49
CA THR A 179 -0.33 -6.44 25.61
C THR A 179 -0.13 -4.97 26.00
N ARG A 180 -1.15 -4.14 25.77
CA ARG A 180 -1.18 -2.80 26.35
C ARG A 180 -1.17 -2.92 27.88
N PRO A 181 -0.33 -2.12 28.54
CA PRO A 181 -0.34 -2.05 30.01
C PRO A 181 -1.65 -1.45 30.56
#